data_4757b2e34372d8d911e6908ea9036e57
#
_entry.id   4757b2e34372d8d911e6908ea9036e57
#
_cell.length_a   1.000
_cell.length_b   1.000
_cell.length_c   1.000
_cell.angle_alpha   90.00
_cell.angle_beta   90.00
_cell.angle_gamma   90.00
#
_symmetry.space_group_name_H-M   'P 1'
#
loop_
_entity.id
_entity.type
_entity.pdbx_description
1 polymer ?
#
loop_
_entity_poly.entity_id
_entity_poly.type
_entity_poly.pdbx_seq_one_letter_code
_entity_poly.pdbx_strand_id
1 'polypeptide(L)'
;MKLQKILLSVILTILLAFGASLSVYSAEVGFVEISAQTGVLPLESNNSSQYKTPTTYEILPSKYSSHSLGFTTPVRQQHSNSCWAFGTLSTFETLLLKNGENVGHFATEHVNFWGSRREDGTGWQRDSENGGYAYIPLGYLTSWTGPINEADFPEGENTKEDYYSFTKSPDFGLTEAIFFNQEADLNTVKSLIYRYGSVVGSFNADIENYLSGSIYFYCGDSTLSPSELNGHCVSVVGWDDNFQKERFSESKSGTPKNDGAWLIKNSWSEYAGDKGYFWISYEDVWLFHKIFGPSYALSGYMELNDNVKLYQNEVDGATYEFSCFTYTNMLYSNITYMNVFDFAEEDRNLDKVIFESTAVGADYTVYYIPFEATKPTADIASWEKLYEGTVSYSGYICADIEDVELPAGKGAVGILISNERVNKEAGETAVDNSIGCAEWLPSGNEYIFLPQADYGMSYYMDMDRKYPEVNDVMDFYNNQYGDEIGGTFVIKAVTSNSVTPPITSVLQTTAPDTTPAAGSVFVYKLGDSNCDGMVNVKDATNIQKASAKILNLNKLEGIASDVNADGSVNVLDSTLIQKYSTGIYVKFDVNAEFTVTIE
;
A
#
# COMPACT_ATOMS: atom_id res chain seq x y z
N MET A 1 3.71 29.40 -55.57
CA MET A 1 4.62 28.52 -54.80
C MET A 1 5.73 29.25 -54.07
N LYS A 2 6.46 30.20 -54.64
CA LYS A 2 7.52 30.94 -53.91
C LYS A 2 6.98 31.89 -52.83
N LEU A 3 5.84 32.54 -53.07
CA LEU A 3 5.24 33.46 -52.07
C LEU A 3 4.65 32.73 -50.83
N GLN A 4 4.08 31.54 -51.01
CA GLN A 4 3.56 30.74 -49.93
C GLN A 4 4.67 30.17 -49.00
N LYS A 5 5.84 29.82 -49.57
CA LYS A 5 6.99 29.38 -48.79
C LYS A 5 7.63 30.52 -47.99
N ILE A 6 7.60 31.74 -48.48
CA ILE A 6 8.10 32.92 -47.75
C ILE A 6 7.14 33.30 -46.63
N LEU A 7 5.83 33.21 -46.85
CA LEU A 7 4.83 33.48 -45.81
C LEU A 7 4.89 32.46 -44.67
N LEU A 8 5.09 31.18 -44.98
CA LEU A 8 5.23 30.12 -43.97
C LEU A 8 6.53 30.26 -43.17
N SER A 9 7.63 30.67 -43.82
CA SER A 9 8.92 30.91 -43.15
C SER A 9 8.88 32.14 -42.22
N VAL A 10 8.16 33.19 -42.60
CA VAL A 10 8.00 34.41 -41.77
C VAL A 10 7.08 34.15 -40.57
N ILE A 11 6.03 33.36 -40.76
CA ILE A 11 5.15 32.95 -39.64
C ILE A 11 5.91 32.06 -38.67
N LEU A 12 6.74 31.13 -39.14
CA LEU A 12 7.54 30.25 -38.26
C LEU A 12 8.64 31.02 -37.50
N THR A 13 9.20 32.08 -38.11
CA THR A 13 10.23 32.92 -37.49
C THR A 13 9.63 33.90 -36.45
N ILE A 14 8.38 34.34 -36.67
CA ILE A 14 7.65 35.18 -35.72
C ILE A 14 7.19 34.34 -34.49
N LEU A 15 6.83 33.08 -34.68
CA LEU A 15 6.48 32.16 -33.59
C LEU A 15 7.68 31.78 -32.73
N LEU A 16 8.88 31.76 -33.28
CA LEU A 16 10.12 31.52 -32.52
C LEU A 16 10.65 32.74 -31.78
N ALA A 17 10.17 33.96 -32.09
CA ALA A 17 10.60 35.21 -31.44
C ALA A 17 9.72 35.61 -30.23
N PHE A 18 8.59 34.98 -30.04
CA PHE A 18 7.68 35.19 -28.89
C PHE A 18 7.54 33.93 -28.02
N GLY A 19 8.67 33.50 -27.48
CA GLY A 19 8.75 32.30 -26.64
C GLY A 19 8.01 32.36 -25.30
N ALA A 20 7.12 33.33 -25.09
CA ALA A 20 6.33 33.43 -23.87
C ALA A 20 4.82 33.21 -24.06
N SER A 21 4.35 33.02 -25.29
CA SER A 21 2.91 32.88 -25.56
C SER A 21 2.50 31.53 -26.14
N LEU A 22 3.43 30.56 -26.21
CA LEU A 22 3.14 29.22 -26.73
C LEU A 22 2.70 28.24 -25.63
N SER A 23 2.85 28.59 -24.36
CA SER A 23 2.38 27.74 -23.24
C SER A 23 0.85 27.67 -23.12
N VAL A 24 0.11 28.61 -23.68
CA VAL A 24 -1.37 28.58 -23.63
C VAL A 24 -1.98 27.77 -24.79
N TYR A 25 -1.24 27.58 -25.88
CA TYR A 25 -1.69 26.74 -27.01
C TYR A 25 -1.18 25.29 -26.90
N SER A 26 -0.31 25.01 -25.96
CA SER A 26 0.23 23.69 -25.76
C SER A 26 -0.70 22.74 -24.95
N ALA A 27 -1.88 23.20 -24.54
CA ALA A 27 -2.90 22.26 -24.04
C ALA A 27 -3.27 21.21 -25.10
N GLU A 28 -3.18 21.55 -26.40
CA GLU A 28 -3.28 20.55 -27.49
C GLU A 28 -1.94 19.91 -27.90
N VAL A 29 -0.80 20.46 -27.45
CA VAL A 29 0.55 19.96 -27.75
C VAL A 29 1.24 19.43 -26.46
N GLY A 30 0.60 19.61 -25.33
CA GLY A 30 1.08 19.16 -24.01
C GLY A 30 1.34 17.65 -23.92
N PHE A 31 0.82 16.90 -24.90
CA PHE A 31 1.03 15.45 -24.96
C PHE A 31 2.45 15.03 -25.36
N VAL A 32 3.22 15.86 -26.02
CA VAL A 32 4.62 15.56 -26.39
C VAL A 32 5.52 15.66 -25.15
N GLU A 33 5.15 16.52 -24.17
CA GLU A 33 5.84 16.58 -22.87
C GLU A 33 5.41 15.48 -21.90
N ILE A 34 4.22 14.91 -22.11
CA ILE A 34 3.66 13.86 -21.24
C ILE A 34 4.54 12.60 -21.25
N SER A 35 5.04 12.18 -22.40
CA SER A 35 5.93 11.02 -22.49
C SER A 35 7.28 11.23 -21.78
N ALA A 36 7.70 12.48 -21.60
CA ALA A 36 8.92 12.82 -20.88
C ALA A 36 8.72 12.92 -19.34
N GLN A 37 7.46 12.94 -18.89
CA GLN A 37 7.09 13.04 -17.48
C GLN A 37 6.52 11.73 -16.90
N THR A 38 6.58 10.66 -17.66
CA THR A 38 6.31 9.31 -17.16
C THR A 38 7.57 8.81 -16.46
N GLY A 39 7.43 8.28 -15.27
CA GLY A 39 8.61 8.00 -14.45
C GLY A 39 8.57 6.66 -13.72
N VAL A 40 7.54 5.83 -13.94
CA VAL A 40 7.50 4.48 -13.37
C VAL A 40 8.24 3.52 -14.29
N LEU A 41 9.20 2.83 -13.70
CA LEU A 41 10.04 1.86 -14.39
C LEU A 41 9.39 0.48 -14.34
N PRO A 42 9.38 -0.26 -15.46
CA PRO A 42 9.00 -1.67 -15.46
C PRO A 42 9.99 -2.50 -14.66
N LEU A 43 9.51 -3.50 -13.92
CA LEU A 43 10.37 -4.45 -13.23
C LEU A 43 11.01 -5.41 -14.23
N GLU A 44 12.32 -5.58 -14.16
CA GLU A 44 13.07 -6.46 -15.07
C GLU A 44 12.92 -7.95 -14.74
N SER A 45 12.51 -8.31 -13.52
CA SER A 45 12.39 -9.70 -13.10
C SER A 45 10.95 -10.17 -12.97
N ASN A 46 10.70 -11.41 -13.40
CA ASN A 46 9.41 -12.10 -13.23
C ASN A 46 9.11 -12.56 -11.79
N ASN A 47 9.80 -12.02 -10.77
CA ASN A 47 9.49 -12.26 -9.37
C ASN A 47 8.22 -11.48 -8.97
N SER A 48 7.17 -11.66 -9.75
CA SER A 48 5.86 -11.13 -9.43
C SER A 48 5.20 -12.08 -8.45
N SER A 49 5.35 -11.80 -7.18
CA SER A 49 4.47 -12.33 -6.16
C SER A 49 3.03 -12.14 -6.62
N GLN A 50 2.23 -13.16 -6.45
CA GLN A 50 0.78 -13.04 -6.64
C GLN A 50 0.24 -12.30 -5.43
N TYR A 51 0.15 -10.97 -5.52
CA TYR A 51 -0.50 -10.19 -4.46
C TYR A 51 -1.96 -10.62 -4.35
N LYS A 52 -2.33 -11.12 -3.20
CA LYS A 52 -3.68 -11.56 -2.90
C LYS A 52 -4.35 -10.55 -2.00
N THR A 53 -5.48 -10.04 -2.44
CA THR A 53 -6.40 -9.24 -1.64
C THR A 53 -7.66 -10.05 -1.38
N PRO A 54 -8.24 -10.00 -0.18
CA PRO A 54 -9.50 -10.67 0.07
C PRO A 54 -10.59 -10.08 -0.82
N THR A 55 -11.40 -10.94 -1.41
CA THR A 55 -12.60 -10.51 -2.14
C THR A 55 -13.55 -9.85 -1.14
N THR A 56 -13.89 -8.60 -1.37
CA THR A 56 -14.83 -7.89 -0.51
C THR A 56 -16.22 -7.91 -1.13
N TYR A 57 -17.23 -8.24 -0.34
CA TYR A 57 -18.64 -8.26 -0.73
C TYR A 57 -19.36 -6.96 -0.31
N GLU A 58 -18.70 -5.84 -0.48
CA GLU A 58 -19.27 -4.54 -0.11
C GLU A 58 -20.31 -4.07 -1.13
N ILE A 59 -21.38 -3.44 -0.64
CA ILE A 59 -22.35 -2.79 -1.51
C ILE A 59 -21.79 -1.48 -2.01
N LEU A 60 -21.42 -1.47 -3.25
CA LEU A 60 -20.80 -0.33 -3.89
C LEU A 60 -21.81 0.41 -4.78
N PRO A 61 -21.82 1.75 -4.75
CA PRO A 61 -22.59 2.52 -5.71
C PRO A 61 -22.05 2.31 -7.12
N SER A 62 -22.92 2.42 -8.13
CA SER A 62 -22.49 2.35 -9.54
C SER A 62 -21.53 3.48 -9.95
N LYS A 63 -21.38 4.50 -9.12
CA LYS A 63 -20.47 5.62 -9.31
C LYS A 63 -20.00 6.17 -7.97
N TYR A 64 -18.70 6.44 -7.89
CA TYR A 64 -18.06 7.05 -6.71
C TYR A 64 -16.95 8.01 -7.13
N SER A 65 -16.73 9.06 -6.37
CA SER A 65 -15.65 10.01 -6.60
C SER A 65 -15.23 10.69 -5.31
N SER A 66 -14.05 10.37 -4.80
CA SER A 66 -13.42 11.08 -3.67
C SER A 66 -13.24 12.56 -3.97
N HIS A 67 -13.00 12.91 -5.24
CA HIS A 67 -12.90 14.31 -5.66
C HIS A 67 -14.22 15.07 -5.42
N SER A 68 -15.36 14.52 -5.87
CA SER A 68 -16.65 15.19 -5.67
C SER A 68 -17.08 15.27 -4.22
N LEU A 69 -16.54 14.41 -3.37
CA LEU A 69 -16.78 14.41 -1.92
C LEU A 69 -15.82 15.32 -1.14
N GLY A 70 -14.84 15.94 -1.82
CA GLY A 70 -13.90 16.85 -1.19
C GLY A 70 -12.74 16.17 -0.47
N PHE A 71 -12.47 14.89 -0.75
CA PHE A 71 -11.38 14.13 -0.13
C PHE A 71 -10.06 14.19 -0.90
N THR A 72 -9.97 15.03 -1.96
CA THR A 72 -8.73 15.17 -2.72
C THR A 72 -8.17 16.59 -2.59
N THR A 73 -6.86 16.69 -2.45
CA THR A 73 -6.13 17.96 -2.60
C THR A 73 -6.18 18.46 -4.05
N PRO A 74 -5.92 19.74 -4.34
CA PRO A 74 -5.81 20.26 -5.71
C PRO A 74 -4.80 19.47 -6.56
N VAL A 75 -4.98 19.49 -7.88
CA VAL A 75 -4.03 18.83 -8.79
C VAL A 75 -2.78 19.70 -8.93
N ARG A 76 -1.60 19.08 -8.87
CA ARG A 76 -0.31 19.71 -9.09
C ARG A 76 0.28 19.33 -10.43
N GLN A 77 1.35 20.01 -10.81
CA GLN A 77 2.18 19.66 -11.96
C GLN A 77 3.51 19.10 -11.47
N GLN A 78 3.85 17.88 -11.87
CA GLN A 78 5.19 17.34 -11.68
C GLN A 78 6.20 18.02 -12.62
N HIS A 79 7.40 18.27 -12.14
CA HIS A 79 8.48 18.90 -12.91
C HIS A 79 9.59 17.92 -13.34
N SER A 80 9.54 16.68 -12.85
CA SER A 80 10.51 15.62 -13.15
C SER A 80 9.80 14.27 -13.36
N ASN A 81 10.54 13.18 -13.51
CA ASN A 81 10.01 11.83 -13.61
C ASN A 81 9.55 11.26 -12.25
N SER A 82 8.85 12.05 -11.46
CA SER A 82 8.47 11.78 -10.06
C SER A 82 7.00 11.38 -9.87
N CYS A 83 6.29 10.94 -10.91
CA CYS A 83 4.89 10.53 -10.84
C CYS A 83 4.60 9.49 -9.75
N TRP A 84 5.52 8.60 -9.48
CA TRP A 84 5.46 7.60 -8.39
C TRP A 84 5.36 8.26 -7.01
N ALA A 85 6.04 9.39 -6.78
CA ALA A 85 5.91 10.18 -5.56
C ALA A 85 4.56 10.91 -5.50
N PHE A 86 4.16 11.56 -6.60
CA PHE A 86 2.88 12.27 -6.69
C PHE A 86 1.68 11.35 -6.48
N GLY A 87 1.64 10.19 -7.14
CA GLY A 87 0.55 9.23 -7.04
C GLY A 87 0.37 8.72 -5.60
N THR A 88 1.48 8.35 -4.95
CA THR A 88 1.46 7.85 -3.57
C THR A 88 1.08 8.92 -2.56
N LEU A 89 1.75 10.07 -2.59
CA LEU A 89 1.45 11.14 -1.63
C LEU A 89 0.02 11.67 -1.81
N SER A 90 -0.46 11.81 -3.05
CA SER A 90 -1.86 12.16 -3.31
C SER A 90 -2.84 11.13 -2.75
N THR A 91 -2.49 9.84 -2.78
CA THR A 91 -3.29 8.77 -2.17
C THR A 91 -3.28 8.88 -0.65
N PHE A 92 -2.15 9.21 -0.05
CA PHE A 92 -2.07 9.40 1.40
C PHE A 92 -2.82 10.67 1.86
N GLU A 93 -2.69 11.77 1.13
CA GLU A 93 -3.51 12.97 1.33
C GLU A 93 -5.01 12.65 1.31
N THR A 94 -5.43 11.83 0.34
CA THR A 94 -6.85 11.42 0.20
C THR A 94 -7.31 10.57 1.38
N LEU A 95 -6.49 9.64 1.86
CA LEU A 95 -6.77 8.83 3.05
C LEU A 95 -6.99 9.73 4.28
N LEU A 96 -6.07 10.66 4.52
CA LEU A 96 -6.11 11.59 5.66
C LEU A 96 -7.34 12.50 5.61
N LEU A 97 -7.60 13.16 4.46
CA LEU A 97 -8.77 14.01 4.26
C LEU A 97 -10.08 13.26 4.46
N LYS A 98 -10.17 12.02 3.95
CA LYS A 98 -11.35 11.17 4.12
C LYS A 98 -11.61 10.82 5.59
N ASN A 99 -10.57 10.72 6.40
CA ASN A 99 -10.65 10.46 7.83
C ASN A 99 -10.83 11.73 8.68
N GLY A 100 -10.94 12.89 8.04
CA GLY A 100 -11.23 14.16 8.71
C GLY A 100 -10.00 14.96 9.12
N GLU A 101 -8.80 14.49 8.76
CA GLU A 101 -7.58 15.22 8.99
C GLU A 101 -7.53 16.48 8.11
N ASN A 102 -6.92 17.53 8.61
CA ASN A 102 -6.76 18.77 7.87
C ASN A 102 -5.34 18.86 7.29
N VAL A 103 -5.14 18.28 6.11
CA VAL A 103 -3.84 18.26 5.43
C VAL A 103 -3.88 18.99 4.10
N GLY A 104 -2.75 19.59 3.74
CA GLY A 104 -2.47 20.11 2.41
C GLY A 104 -1.71 19.09 1.56
N HIS A 105 -0.86 19.61 0.67
CA HIS A 105 0.04 18.77 -0.11
C HIS A 105 1.26 18.36 0.71
N PHE A 106 1.73 17.15 0.44
CA PHE A 106 3.02 16.68 0.91
C PHE A 106 4.12 16.89 -0.13
N ALA A 107 5.34 17.10 0.36
CA ALA A 107 6.53 17.42 -0.43
C ALA A 107 7.01 16.24 -1.29
N THR A 108 6.67 16.27 -2.55
CA THR A 108 7.11 15.26 -3.55
C THR A 108 8.62 15.30 -3.79
N GLU A 109 9.22 16.48 -3.74
CA GLU A 109 10.66 16.64 -3.91
C GLU A 109 11.46 16.04 -2.74
N HIS A 110 10.94 16.14 -1.50
CA HIS A 110 11.57 15.53 -0.34
C HIS A 110 11.64 14.01 -0.46
N VAL A 111 10.54 13.34 -0.84
CA VAL A 111 10.56 11.88 -1.08
C VAL A 111 11.40 11.52 -2.30
N ASN A 112 11.47 12.36 -3.32
CA ASN A 112 12.28 12.14 -4.51
C ASN A 112 13.79 12.17 -4.18
N PHE A 113 14.25 13.10 -3.34
CA PHE A 113 15.63 13.11 -2.85
C PHE A 113 15.91 11.94 -1.93
N TRP A 114 15.00 11.62 -0.99
CA TRP A 114 15.12 10.46 -0.12
C TRP A 114 15.23 9.16 -0.92
N GLY A 115 14.39 8.97 -1.95
CA GLY A 115 14.37 7.82 -2.85
C GLY A 115 15.49 7.82 -3.88
N SER A 116 16.57 8.57 -3.67
CA SER A 116 17.76 8.61 -4.52
C SER A 116 19.01 8.15 -3.73
N ARG A 117 20.12 7.94 -4.43
CA ARG A 117 21.39 7.55 -3.81
C ARG A 117 21.84 8.55 -2.76
N ARG A 118 22.09 8.10 -1.54
CA ARG A 118 22.56 8.90 -0.41
C ARG A 118 24.07 9.17 -0.49
N GLU A 119 24.56 10.16 0.26
CA GLU A 119 26.00 10.52 0.28
C GLU A 119 26.89 9.39 0.81
N ASP A 120 26.38 8.58 1.76
CA ASP A 120 27.07 7.41 2.30
C ASP A 120 27.07 6.19 1.35
N GLY A 121 26.47 6.34 0.17
CA GLY A 121 26.35 5.29 -0.84
C GLY A 121 25.17 4.33 -0.65
N THR A 122 24.40 4.50 0.41
CA THR A 122 23.17 3.73 0.65
C THR A 122 21.97 4.31 -0.10
N GLY A 123 20.80 3.67 0.03
CA GLY A 123 19.55 4.09 -0.60
C GLY A 123 19.40 3.59 -2.02
N TRP A 124 18.41 4.12 -2.71
CA TRP A 124 18.07 3.72 -4.07
C TRP A 124 19.13 4.18 -5.07
N GLN A 125 19.63 3.26 -5.90
CA GLN A 125 20.68 3.56 -6.90
C GLN A 125 20.10 4.30 -8.11
N ARG A 126 19.50 5.46 -7.86
CA ARG A 126 18.95 6.37 -8.88
C ARG A 126 19.28 7.81 -8.54
N ASP A 127 19.36 8.65 -9.55
CA ASP A 127 19.39 10.09 -9.37
C ASP A 127 17.96 10.65 -9.28
N SER A 128 17.79 11.79 -8.61
CA SER A 128 16.48 12.44 -8.43
C SER A 128 15.78 12.82 -9.74
N GLU A 129 16.52 12.97 -10.84
CA GLU A 129 16.00 13.27 -12.19
C GLU A 129 15.44 12.02 -12.90
N ASN A 130 15.82 10.83 -12.44
CA ASN A 130 15.39 9.58 -13.06
C ASN A 130 14.00 9.15 -12.53
N GLY A 131 13.34 8.27 -13.27
CA GLY A 131 12.14 7.60 -12.82
C GLY A 131 12.39 6.74 -11.56
N GLY A 132 11.35 6.19 -10.99
CA GLY A 132 11.41 5.32 -9.83
C GLY A 132 10.33 4.25 -9.85
N TYR A 133 10.25 3.50 -8.78
CA TYR A 133 9.24 2.46 -8.61
C TYR A 133 8.10 2.96 -7.71
N ALA A 134 6.88 2.50 -7.99
CA ALA A 134 5.69 2.90 -7.21
C ALA A 134 5.79 2.53 -5.72
N TYR A 135 6.63 1.56 -5.35
CA TYR A 135 6.82 1.13 -3.96
C TYR A 135 7.90 1.92 -3.19
N ILE A 136 8.74 2.73 -3.85
CA ILE A 136 9.73 3.58 -3.15
C ILE A 136 9.07 4.43 -2.05
N PRO A 137 7.93 5.13 -2.30
CA PRO A 137 7.31 5.96 -1.26
C PRO A 137 6.74 5.16 -0.09
N LEU A 138 6.51 3.85 -0.23
CA LEU A 138 6.05 3.03 0.89
C LEU A 138 7.12 2.95 1.99
N GLY A 139 8.38 2.70 1.62
CA GLY A 139 9.48 2.76 2.57
C GLY A 139 9.59 4.13 3.25
N TYR A 140 9.49 5.21 2.47
CA TYR A 140 9.49 6.58 3.00
C TYR A 140 8.39 6.84 4.03
N LEU A 141 7.18 6.36 3.77
CA LEU A 141 6.02 6.55 4.65
C LEU A 141 6.05 5.61 5.85
N THR A 142 6.46 4.34 5.66
CA THR A 142 6.49 3.34 6.74
C THR A 142 7.71 3.45 7.64
N SER A 143 8.79 4.11 7.18
CA SER A 143 9.94 4.45 8.02
C SER A 143 9.74 5.74 8.82
N TRP A 144 8.63 6.44 8.58
CA TRP A 144 8.32 7.73 9.17
C TRP A 144 9.37 8.81 8.89
N THR A 145 10.10 8.64 7.78
CA THR A 145 10.97 9.72 7.25
C THR A 145 10.11 10.85 6.67
N GLY A 146 8.91 10.55 6.25
CA GLY A 146 7.86 11.46 5.82
C GLY A 146 6.46 10.88 6.09
N PRO A 147 5.41 11.58 5.63
CA PRO A 147 5.44 12.68 4.65
C PRO A 147 5.74 14.05 5.29
N ILE A 148 6.52 14.85 4.60
CA ILE A 148 6.77 16.25 4.97
C ILE A 148 5.76 17.14 4.25
N ASN A 149 5.26 18.19 4.93
CA ASN A 149 4.36 19.15 4.31
C ASN A 149 5.08 19.94 3.19
N GLU A 150 4.39 20.14 2.07
CA GLU A 150 4.90 20.93 0.93
C GLU A 150 5.32 22.35 1.33
N ALA A 151 4.64 22.95 2.29
CA ALA A 151 4.98 24.29 2.81
C ALA A 151 6.34 24.34 3.51
N ASP A 152 6.84 23.22 4.00
CA ASP A 152 8.13 23.12 4.69
C ASP A 152 9.27 22.73 3.75
N PHE A 153 8.95 22.10 2.62
CA PHE A 153 9.91 21.68 1.60
C PHE A 153 9.30 21.83 0.20
N PRO A 154 9.13 23.08 -0.30
CA PRO A 154 8.44 23.38 -1.54
C PRO A 154 9.13 22.81 -2.77
N GLU A 155 8.36 22.28 -3.72
CA GLU A 155 8.87 21.68 -4.95
C GLU A 155 9.57 22.73 -5.84
N GLY A 156 10.75 22.39 -6.35
CA GLY A 156 11.55 23.24 -7.26
C GLY A 156 12.31 24.36 -6.57
N GLU A 157 12.28 24.46 -5.23
CA GLU A 157 12.98 25.47 -4.46
C GLU A 157 14.17 24.91 -3.67
N ASN A 158 14.33 23.57 -3.62
CA ASN A 158 15.32 22.91 -2.78
C ASN A 158 16.37 22.16 -3.59
N THR A 159 17.50 21.94 -2.96
CA THR A 159 18.59 21.09 -3.45
C THR A 159 18.68 19.82 -2.61
N LYS A 160 19.51 18.88 -3.05
CA LYS A 160 19.79 17.67 -2.27
C LYS A 160 20.53 17.98 -0.96
N GLU A 161 21.32 19.04 -0.92
CA GLU A 161 21.98 19.54 0.29
C GLU A 161 20.96 20.11 1.29
N ASP A 162 19.91 20.77 0.81
CA ASP A 162 18.79 21.22 1.67
C ASP A 162 18.07 20.03 2.28
N TYR A 163 17.86 18.95 1.52
CA TYR A 163 17.30 17.71 2.03
C TYR A 163 18.16 17.13 3.17
N TYR A 164 19.48 17.03 3.02
CA TYR A 164 20.36 16.49 4.07
C TYR A 164 20.41 17.37 5.34
N SER A 165 20.15 18.66 5.21
CA SER A 165 20.09 19.58 6.35
C SER A 165 18.69 19.73 6.97
N PHE A 166 17.68 19.12 6.35
CA PHE A 166 16.29 19.19 6.81
C PHE A 166 16.08 18.36 8.09
N THR A 167 15.42 18.93 9.09
CA THR A 167 15.29 18.31 10.42
C THR A 167 13.87 18.19 10.94
N LYS A 168 12.88 18.70 10.20
CA LYS A 168 11.48 18.64 10.64
C LYS A 168 10.95 17.21 10.50
N SER A 169 10.32 16.71 11.57
CA SER A 169 9.66 15.41 11.57
C SER A 169 8.29 15.47 10.89
N PRO A 170 7.81 14.36 10.32
CA PRO A 170 6.46 14.26 9.79
C PRO A 170 5.40 14.28 10.90
N ASP A 171 4.21 14.77 10.57
CA ASP A 171 3.05 14.77 11.48
C ASP A 171 2.29 13.42 11.47
N PHE A 172 2.47 12.61 10.43
CA PHE A 172 1.80 11.33 10.24
C PHE A 172 2.78 10.26 9.76
N GLY A 173 2.53 9.00 10.15
CA GLY A 173 3.26 7.81 9.69
C GLY A 173 2.31 6.76 9.15
N LEU A 174 2.68 6.09 8.05
CA LEU A 174 1.92 4.98 7.50
C LEU A 174 2.15 3.74 8.36
N THR A 175 1.08 2.98 8.64
CA THR A 175 1.13 1.73 9.41
C THR A 175 0.67 0.52 8.62
N GLU A 176 -0.22 0.70 7.63
CA GLU A 176 -0.79 -0.39 6.84
C GLU A 176 -0.93 -0.02 5.37
N ALA A 177 -0.68 -0.99 4.49
CA ALA A 177 -0.92 -0.88 3.05
C ALA A 177 -1.35 -2.24 2.47
N ILE A 178 -2.36 -2.24 1.62
CA ILE A 178 -2.92 -3.43 0.98
C ILE A 178 -2.47 -3.49 -0.46
N PHE A 179 -1.72 -4.52 -0.83
CA PHE A 179 -1.19 -4.71 -2.19
C PHE A 179 -2.16 -5.51 -3.05
N PHE A 180 -2.22 -5.14 -4.32
CA PHE A 180 -2.96 -5.85 -5.35
C PHE A 180 -2.31 -5.62 -6.73
N ASN A 181 -2.81 -6.31 -7.76
CA ASN A 181 -2.41 -6.13 -9.15
C ASN A 181 -3.63 -6.27 -10.07
N GLN A 182 -3.42 -6.34 -11.37
CA GLN A 182 -4.46 -6.49 -12.39
C GLN A 182 -5.33 -7.76 -12.25
N GLU A 183 -4.95 -8.71 -11.40
CA GLU A 183 -5.72 -9.93 -11.15
C GLU A 183 -6.82 -9.73 -10.11
N ALA A 184 -6.79 -8.61 -9.36
CA ALA A 184 -7.84 -8.23 -8.43
C ALA A 184 -9.15 -7.95 -9.19
N ASP A 185 -10.26 -8.46 -8.68
CA ASP A 185 -11.55 -8.18 -9.28
C ASP A 185 -11.97 -6.70 -9.08
N LEU A 186 -12.86 -6.21 -9.95
CA LEU A 186 -13.31 -4.82 -9.94
C LEU A 186 -13.92 -4.41 -8.59
N ASN A 187 -14.65 -5.30 -7.93
CA ASN A 187 -15.31 -4.97 -6.66
C ASN A 187 -14.29 -4.83 -5.55
N THR A 188 -13.25 -5.66 -5.53
CA THR A 188 -12.14 -5.53 -4.59
C THR A 188 -11.48 -4.15 -4.72
N VAL A 189 -11.09 -3.73 -5.93
CA VAL A 189 -10.45 -2.43 -6.15
C VAL A 189 -11.40 -1.27 -5.78
N LYS A 190 -12.68 -1.36 -6.18
CA LYS A 190 -13.70 -0.37 -5.81
C LYS A 190 -13.88 -0.28 -4.29
N SER A 191 -13.89 -1.42 -3.58
CA SER A 191 -14.00 -1.44 -2.12
C SER A 191 -12.81 -0.75 -1.45
N LEU A 192 -11.59 -0.96 -1.96
CA LEU A 192 -10.40 -0.27 -1.47
C LEU A 192 -10.53 1.25 -1.66
N ILE A 193 -10.95 1.69 -2.85
CA ILE A 193 -11.18 3.12 -3.12
C ILE A 193 -12.30 3.67 -2.21
N TYR A 194 -13.37 2.91 -2.06
CA TYR A 194 -14.51 3.33 -1.24
C TYR A 194 -14.15 3.46 0.23
N ARG A 195 -13.38 2.53 0.77
CA ARG A 195 -12.92 2.51 2.18
C ARG A 195 -11.85 3.54 2.46
N TYR A 196 -10.84 3.63 1.61
CA TYR A 196 -9.63 4.43 1.89
C TYR A 196 -9.53 5.71 1.07
N GLY A 197 -10.49 5.96 0.17
CA GLY A 197 -10.59 7.17 -0.63
C GLY A 197 -9.92 7.06 -2.00
N SER A 198 -8.81 6.37 -2.12
CA SER A 198 -8.10 6.15 -3.37
C SER A 198 -7.14 4.97 -3.29
N VAL A 199 -6.64 4.55 -4.45
CA VAL A 199 -5.56 3.58 -4.56
C VAL A 199 -4.48 4.09 -5.51
N VAL A 200 -3.25 3.65 -5.31
CA VAL A 200 -2.15 3.89 -6.24
C VAL A 200 -2.18 2.85 -7.35
N GLY A 201 -2.10 3.30 -8.58
CA GLY A 201 -1.97 2.44 -9.74
C GLY A 201 -1.01 3.02 -10.76
N SER A 202 -0.37 2.14 -11.53
CA SER A 202 0.46 2.52 -12.66
C SER A 202 -0.14 1.97 -13.94
N PHE A 203 0.04 2.69 -15.06
CA PHE A 203 -0.45 2.28 -16.37
C PHE A 203 0.54 2.67 -17.46
N ASN A 204 0.33 2.19 -18.68
CA ASN A 204 1.10 2.60 -19.85
C ASN A 204 0.52 3.90 -20.42
N ALA A 205 1.19 5.01 -20.16
CA ALA A 205 0.80 6.34 -20.67
C ALA A 205 1.30 6.60 -22.09
N ASP A 206 1.22 5.62 -22.98
CA ASP A 206 1.57 5.79 -24.38
C ASP A 206 0.63 6.79 -25.05
N ILE A 207 1.21 7.83 -25.64
CA ILE A 207 0.50 8.93 -26.28
C ILE A 207 -0.44 8.46 -27.40
N GLU A 208 -0.16 7.36 -28.06
CA GLU A 208 -1.00 6.81 -29.12
C GLU A 208 -2.34 6.25 -28.61
N ASN A 209 -2.45 5.99 -27.30
CA ASN A 209 -3.68 5.60 -26.65
C ASN A 209 -4.45 6.78 -26.04
N TYR A 210 -3.92 8.00 -26.20
CA TYR A 210 -4.62 9.22 -25.82
C TYR A 210 -5.60 9.67 -26.91
N LEU A 211 -6.77 10.06 -26.49
CA LEU A 211 -7.73 10.71 -27.34
C LEU A 211 -7.50 12.23 -27.37
N SER A 212 -7.83 12.85 -28.46
CA SER A 212 -7.83 14.30 -28.58
C SER A 212 -8.64 14.94 -27.44
N GLY A 213 -8.01 15.87 -26.71
CA GLY A 213 -8.58 16.43 -25.50
C GLY A 213 -8.30 15.65 -24.21
N SER A 214 -7.77 14.44 -24.29
CA SER A 214 -7.01 13.72 -23.22
C SER A 214 -7.70 13.46 -21.91
N ILE A 215 -8.96 13.17 -22.00
CA ILE A 215 -9.77 12.85 -20.85
C ILE A 215 -9.97 11.33 -20.73
N TYR A 216 -9.62 10.57 -21.79
CA TYR A 216 -9.97 9.16 -21.90
C TYR A 216 -8.78 8.32 -22.36
N PHE A 217 -8.49 7.24 -21.61
CA PHE A 217 -7.41 6.31 -21.89
C PHE A 217 -7.91 4.89 -22.03
N TYR A 218 -7.43 4.20 -23.02
CA TYR A 218 -7.62 2.78 -23.18
C TYR A 218 -6.51 2.15 -24.00
N CYS A 219 -5.77 1.23 -23.42
CA CYS A 219 -4.84 0.35 -24.12
C CYS A 219 -5.28 -1.09 -23.96
N GLY A 220 -5.68 -1.74 -25.07
CA GLY A 220 -6.06 -3.15 -25.10
C GLY A 220 -4.95 -4.06 -25.65
N ASP A 221 -3.77 -3.52 -25.99
CA ASP A 221 -2.63 -4.27 -26.51
C ASP A 221 -1.76 -4.80 -25.35
N SER A 222 -1.89 -6.10 -25.06
CA SER A 222 -1.10 -6.80 -24.04
C SER A 222 0.21 -7.38 -24.58
N THR A 223 0.58 -7.09 -25.85
CA THR A 223 1.77 -7.68 -26.47
C THR A 223 3.01 -6.79 -26.40
N LEU A 224 2.89 -5.58 -25.86
CA LEU A 224 3.99 -4.65 -25.69
C LEU A 224 5.07 -5.24 -24.80
N SER A 225 6.33 -5.09 -25.20
CA SER A 225 7.48 -5.46 -24.38
C SER A 225 7.76 -4.40 -23.30
N PRO A 226 8.47 -4.73 -22.21
CA PRO A 226 8.81 -3.76 -21.18
C PRO A 226 9.47 -2.47 -21.69
N SER A 227 10.30 -2.57 -22.74
CA SER A 227 10.98 -1.42 -23.35
C SER A 227 10.07 -0.52 -24.19
N GLU A 228 8.85 -0.94 -24.48
CA GLU A 228 7.84 -0.14 -25.21
C GLU A 228 6.85 0.54 -24.27
N LEU A 229 6.97 0.31 -22.95
CA LEU A 229 6.07 0.87 -21.95
C LEU A 229 6.54 2.23 -21.47
N ASN A 230 5.63 3.18 -21.40
CA ASN A 230 5.79 4.48 -20.74
C ASN A 230 5.03 4.46 -19.42
N GLY A 231 5.64 3.93 -18.36
CA GLY A 231 5.00 3.76 -17.07
C GLY A 231 4.67 5.10 -16.41
N HIS A 232 3.43 5.28 -15.98
CA HIS A 232 2.97 6.45 -15.24
C HIS A 232 2.15 6.04 -14.02
N CYS A 233 2.51 6.62 -12.87
CA CYS A 233 1.86 6.36 -11.60
C CYS A 233 0.84 7.44 -11.26
N VAL A 234 -0.32 7.03 -10.77
CA VAL A 234 -1.47 7.90 -10.53
C VAL A 234 -2.23 7.50 -9.27
N SER A 235 -3.07 8.40 -8.78
CA SER A 235 -4.06 8.10 -7.73
C SER A 235 -5.42 7.84 -8.38
N VAL A 236 -5.97 6.64 -8.20
CA VAL A 236 -7.30 6.25 -8.68
C VAL A 236 -8.31 6.61 -7.60
N VAL A 237 -9.15 7.61 -7.86
CA VAL A 237 -9.99 8.29 -6.86
C VAL A 237 -11.49 8.02 -7.01
N GLY A 238 -11.87 7.11 -7.92
CA GLY A 238 -13.27 6.79 -8.12
C GLY A 238 -13.52 5.96 -9.37
N TRP A 239 -14.79 5.78 -9.67
CA TRP A 239 -15.27 5.01 -10.82
C TRP A 239 -16.67 5.44 -11.29
N ASP A 240 -17.05 4.99 -12.49
CA ASP A 240 -18.41 5.07 -13.02
C ASP A 240 -18.68 3.82 -13.89
N ASP A 241 -19.59 2.94 -13.42
CA ASP A 241 -19.95 1.68 -14.10
C ASP A 241 -20.72 1.92 -15.41
N ASN A 242 -21.33 3.08 -15.53
CA ASN A 242 -22.11 3.47 -16.70
C ASN A 242 -21.32 4.40 -17.64
N PHE A 243 -20.00 4.49 -17.46
CA PHE A 243 -19.15 5.28 -18.32
C PHE A 243 -19.10 4.68 -19.72
N GLN A 244 -19.65 5.41 -20.71
CA GLN A 244 -19.86 4.90 -22.06
C GLN A 244 -18.54 4.54 -22.75
N LYS A 245 -18.38 3.30 -23.15
CA LYS A 245 -17.20 2.78 -23.86
C LYS A 245 -16.88 3.50 -25.17
N GLU A 246 -17.89 4.05 -25.84
CA GLU A 246 -17.75 4.81 -27.09
C GLU A 246 -16.86 6.05 -26.92
N ARG A 247 -16.71 6.55 -25.68
CA ARG A 247 -15.79 7.65 -25.38
C ARG A 247 -14.32 7.29 -25.61
N PHE A 248 -14.00 6.00 -25.63
CA PHE A 248 -12.66 5.48 -25.92
C PHE A 248 -12.45 5.09 -27.38
N SER A 249 -13.42 5.33 -28.27
CA SER A 249 -13.43 4.83 -29.65
C SER A 249 -12.27 5.34 -30.54
N GLU A 250 -11.63 6.44 -30.17
CA GLU A 250 -10.46 6.98 -30.90
C GLU A 250 -9.13 6.37 -30.43
N SER A 251 -9.13 5.52 -29.41
CA SER A 251 -7.93 4.79 -28.99
C SER A 251 -7.38 3.93 -30.14
N LYS A 252 -6.06 3.81 -30.22
CA LYS A 252 -5.38 2.90 -31.16
C LYS A 252 -5.86 1.44 -30.98
N SER A 253 -6.23 1.07 -29.76
CA SER A 253 -6.81 -0.25 -29.43
C SER A 253 -8.29 -0.37 -29.81
N GLY A 254 -8.93 0.71 -30.29
CA GLY A 254 -10.36 0.74 -30.62
C GLY A 254 -11.23 0.94 -29.38
N THR A 255 -12.51 0.58 -29.51
CA THR A 255 -13.50 0.72 -28.42
C THR A 255 -13.43 -0.50 -27.48
N PRO A 256 -13.42 -0.31 -26.14
CA PRO A 256 -13.58 -1.39 -25.19
C PRO A 256 -14.88 -2.20 -25.41
N LYS A 257 -14.95 -3.42 -24.90
CA LYS A 257 -16.14 -4.28 -25.07
C LYS A 257 -17.32 -3.84 -24.21
N ASN A 258 -17.04 -3.37 -22.99
CA ASN A 258 -18.03 -3.01 -21.98
C ASN A 258 -17.88 -1.56 -21.53
N ASP A 259 -18.96 -1.01 -20.98
CA ASP A 259 -18.95 0.27 -20.28
C ASP A 259 -18.18 0.16 -18.96
N GLY A 260 -17.83 1.31 -18.39
CA GLY A 260 -17.17 1.41 -17.11
C GLY A 260 -15.74 1.96 -17.18
N ALA A 261 -15.42 2.84 -16.23
CA ALA A 261 -14.11 3.47 -16.18
C ALA A 261 -13.73 3.90 -14.75
N TRP A 262 -12.43 3.97 -14.53
CA TRP A 262 -11.80 4.52 -13.34
C TRP A 262 -11.60 6.03 -13.48
N LEU A 263 -11.87 6.79 -12.42
CA LEU A 263 -11.54 8.21 -12.33
C LEU A 263 -10.15 8.38 -11.73
N ILE A 264 -9.30 9.08 -12.45
CA ILE A 264 -7.88 9.24 -12.12
C ILE A 264 -7.60 10.70 -11.75
N LYS A 265 -6.91 10.91 -10.63
CA LYS A 265 -6.25 12.17 -10.30
C LYS A 265 -4.81 12.12 -10.81
N ASN A 266 -4.46 13.06 -11.69
CA ASN A 266 -3.17 13.14 -12.36
C ASN A 266 -2.24 14.17 -11.69
N SER A 267 -1.00 14.24 -12.20
CA SER A 267 0.06 15.16 -11.77
C SER A 267 0.60 16.03 -12.92
N TRP A 268 -0.22 16.32 -13.94
CA TRP A 268 0.18 17.12 -15.11
C TRP A 268 -0.53 18.48 -15.17
N SER A 269 -0.74 19.11 -14.00
CA SER A 269 -1.45 20.37 -13.84
C SER A 269 -2.98 20.26 -14.05
N GLU A 270 -3.69 21.25 -13.52
CA GLU A 270 -5.13 21.39 -13.70
C GLU A 270 -5.56 21.69 -15.14
N TYR A 271 -4.61 22.04 -16.01
CA TYR A 271 -4.88 22.32 -17.42
C TYR A 271 -4.87 21.06 -18.30
N ALA A 272 -4.39 19.93 -17.78
CA ALA A 272 -4.43 18.65 -18.47
C ALA A 272 -5.73 17.89 -18.16
N GLY A 273 -6.34 17.28 -19.17
CA GLY A 273 -7.58 16.53 -18.99
C GLY A 273 -8.77 17.38 -18.56
N ASP A 274 -9.62 16.86 -17.70
CA ASP A 274 -10.72 17.59 -17.06
C ASP A 274 -10.24 18.12 -15.70
N LYS A 275 -9.64 19.31 -15.67
CA LYS A 275 -9.09 19.95 -14.48
C LYS A 275 -8.07 19.06 -13.73
N GLY A 276 -7.23 18.37 -14.49
CA GLY A 276 -6.22 17.48 -13.97
C GLY A 276 -6.72 16.05 -13.70
N TYR A 277 -7.97 15.75 -14.06
CA TYR A 277 -8.55 14.40 -13.98
C TYR A 277 -8.77 13.81 -15.36
N PHE A 278 -8.77 12.47 -15.44
CA PHE A 278 -9.09 11.74 -16.66
C PHE A 278 -9.68 10.35 -16.31
N TRP A 279 -10.12 9.63 -17.33
CA TRP A 279 -10.76 8.33 -17.19
C TRP A 279 -9.96 7.24 -17.89
N ILE A 280 -9.79 6.10 -17.24
CA ILE A 280 -9.22 4.89 -17.81
C ILE A 280 -10.30 3.83 -17.87
N SER A 281 -10.48 3.16 -19.02
CA SER A 281 -11.41 2.04 -19.14
C SER A 281 -11.08 0.93 -18.16
N TYR A 282 -12.10 0.24 -17.63
CA TYR A 282 -11.89 -0.99 -16.84
C TYR A 282 -11.16 -2.08 -17.63
N GLU A 283 -11.23 -2.04 -18.95
CA GLU A 283 -10.59 -3.02 -19.83
C GLU A 283 -9.16 -2.61 -20.26
N ASP A 284 -8.60 -1.55 -19.70
CA ASP A 284 -7.19 -1.21 -19.90
C ASP A 284 -6.31 -2.33 -19.33
N VAL A 285 -5.42 -2.88 -20.17
CA VAL A 285 -4.64 -4.07 -19.79
C VAL A 285 -3.38 -3.73 -18.99
N TRP A 286 -3.02 -2.45 -18.90
CA TRP A 286 -1.81 -1.99 -18.22
C TRP A 286 -2.07 -1.30 -16.89
N LEU A 287 -3.30 -0.83 -16.64
CA LEU A 287 -3.63 -0.28 -15.33
C LEU A 287 -3.55 -1.39 -14.26
N PHE A 288 -2.84 -1.11 -13.19
CA PHE A 288 -2.54 -2.06 -12.11
C PHE A 288 -1.67 -3.26 -12.51
N HIS A 289 -1.06 -3.22 -13.72
CA HIS A 289 -0.28 -4.35 -14.20
C HIS A 289 0.99 -4.53 -13.35
N LYS A 290 1.21 -5.77 -12.90
CA LYS A 290 2.32 -6.16 -12.01
C LYS A 290 3.73 -5.81 -12.50
N ILE A 291 3.89 -5.55 -13.80
CA ILE A 291 5.19 -5.12 -14.37
C ILE A 291 5.68 -3.79 -13.80
N PHE A 292 4.77 -2.95 -13.29
CA PHE A 292 5.08 -1.69 -12.65
C PHE A 292 5.24 -1.80 -11.11
N GLY A 293 5.27 -3.03 -10.57
CA GLY A 293 5.25 -3.30 -9.14
C GLY A 293 3.82 -3.45 -8.59
N PRO A 294 3.66 -3.51 -7.27
CA PRO A 294 2.35 -3.57 -6.65
C PRO A 294 1.58 -2.28 -6.89
N SER A 295 0.28 -2.42 -7.14
CA SER A 295 -0.70 -1.38 -6.87
C SER A 295 -1.15 -1.52 -5.42
N TYR A 296 -1.57 -0.43 -4.76
CA TYR A 296 -1.91 -0.53 -3.35
C TYR A 296 -2.90 0.53 -2.88
N ALA A 297 -3.64 0.17 -1.84
CA ALA A 297 -4.34 1.10 -0.97
C ALA A 297 -3.47 1.39 0.25
N LEU A 298 -3.43 2.63 0.70
CA LEU A 298 -2.91 3.01 2.01
C LEU A 298 -4.07 2.89 2.98
N SER A 299 -3.96 2.00 3.99
CA SER A 299 -5.12 1.58 4.79
C SER A 299 -5.03 1.91 6.27
N GLY A 300 -3.84 2.24 6.78
CA GLY A 300 -3.64 2.63 8.17
C GLY A 300 -2.58 3.70 8.32
N TYR A 301 -2.78 4.59 9.28
CA TYR A 301 -1.82 5.63 9.65
C TYR A 301 -1.90 5.93 11.14
N MET A 302 -0.94 6.68 11.64
CA MET A 302 -0.99 7.27 12.98
C MET A 302 -0.43 8.69 12.97
N GLU A 303 -0.92 9.51 13.89
CA GLU A 303 -0.31 10.80 14.21
C GLU A 303 1.01 10.58 14.97
N LEU A 304 2.04 11.34 14.59
CA LEU A 304 3.36 11.26 15.20
C LEU A 304 3.58 12.44 16.15
N ASN A 305 4.24 12.18 17.25
CA ASN A 305 4.64 13.17 18.24
C ASN A 305 5.86 12.68 19.03
N ASP A 306 6.41 13.52 19.89
CA ASP A 306 7.64 13.23 20.65
C ASP A 306 7.54 12.04 21.61
N ASN A 307 6.33 11.54 21.89
CA ASN A 307 6.12 10.40 22.77
C ASN A 307 6.07 9.05 22.02
N VAL A 308 6.10 9.08 20.70
CA VAL A 308 6.03 7.86 19.86
C VAL A 308 7.35 7.65 19.17
N LYS A 309 7.86 6.42 19.21
CA LYS A 309 9.12 6.04 18.60
C LYS A 309 8.98 4.79 17.74
N LEU A 310 9.66 4.79 16.61
CA LEU A 310 9.74 3.66 15.71
C LEU A 310 11.12 3.01 15.82
N TYR A 311 11.17 1.75 16.22
CA TYR A 311 12.35 0.91 16.14
C TYR A 311 12.33 0.12 14.84
N GLN A 312 13.37 0.24 14.04
CA GLN A 312 13.48 -0.39 12.72
C GLN A 312 14.94 -0.61 12.34
N ASN A 313 15.21 -1.64 11.55
CA ASN A 313 16.55 -1.96 11.02
C ASN A 313 16.70 -1.53 9.56
N GLU A 314 15.61 -1.22 8.88
CA GLU A 314 15.57 -0.71 7.51
C GLU A 314 14.67 0.53 7.44
N VAL A 315 14.95 1.42 6.51
CA VAL A 315 14.18 2.65 6.29
C VAL A 315 13.59 2.71 4.88
N ASP A 316 13.99 1.84 3.99
CA ASP A 316 13.70 1.93 2.55
C ASP A 316 12.58 0.99 2.09
N GLY A 317 12.04 0.18 3.02
CA GLY A 317 10.96 -0.78 2.76
C GLY A 317 11.45 -2.08 2.11
N ALA A 318 10.51 -2.98 1.83
CA ALA A 318 10.83 -4.24 1.19
C ALA A 318 11.17 -4.07 -0.28
N THR A 319 12.22 -4.72 -0.71
CA THR A 319 12.63 -4.85 -2.11
C THR A 319 12.43 -6.27 -2.61
N TYR A 320 12.29 -7.22 -1.69
CA TYR A 320 12.16 -8.64 -1.95
C TYR A 320 11.34 -9.32 -0.85
N GLU A 321 10.80 -10.50 -1.14
CA GLU A 321 10.15 -11.37 -0.17
C GLU A 321 11.09 -12.51 0.20
N PHE A 322 11.46 -12.56 1.47
CA PHE A 322 12.30 -13.61 2.00
C PHE A 322 11.45 -14.81 2.42
N SER A 323 11.80 -15.97 1.92
CA SER A 323 11.25 -17.25 2.37
C SER A 323 12.36 -18.28 2.51
N CYS A 324 12.32 -19.07 3.59
CA CYS A 324 13.29 -20.14 3.78
C CYS A 324 12.98 -21.35 2.91
N PHE A 325 13.57 -21.43 1.72
CA PHE A 325 13.59 -22.65 0.92
C PHE A 325 14.82 -23.49 1.25
N THR A 326 14.65 -24.77 1.55
CA THR A 326 15.78 -25.68 1.54
C THR A 326 15.91 -26.38 0.20
N TYR A 327 17.16 -26.64 -0.20
CA TYR A 327 17.52 -27.39 -1.41
C TYR A 327 17.00 -28.83 -1.48
N THR A 328 16.24 -29.31 -0.47
CA THR A 328 15.83 -30.70 -0.33
C THR A 328 14.34 -30.96 -0.60
N ASN A 329 13.64 -30.07 -1.27
CA ASN A 329 12.17 -30.18 -1.49
C ASN A 329 11.32 -30.30 -0.20
N MET A 330 11.88 -30.00 0.96
CA MET A 330 11.10 -29.88 2.19
C MET A 330 10.75 -28.41 2.38
N LEU A 331 9.47 -28.11 2.28
CA LEU A 331 8.91 -26.81 2.56
C LEU A 331 8.71 -26.72 4.08
N TYR A 332 9.21 -25.66 4.68
CA TYR A 332 8.96 -25.38 6.09
C TYR A 332 7.67 -24.60 6.19
N SER A 333 6.79 -25.02 7.07
CA SER A 333 5.49 -24.38 7.26
C SER A 333 5.50 -23.33 8.37
N ASN A 334 6.49 -23.37 9.27
CA ASN A 334 6.56 -22.53 10.46
C ASN A 334 7.93 -21.87 10.58
N ILE A 335 8.00 -20.59 10.22
CA ILE A 335 9.24 -19.81 10.30
C ILE A 335 9.03 -18.60 11.21
N THR A 336 9.95 -18.38 12.14
CA THR A 336 10.02 -17.15 12.93
C THR A 336 11.08 -16.25 12.35
N TYR A 337 10.70 -15.04 11.96
CA TYR A 337 11.57 -13.95 11.52
C TYR A 337 11.71 -12.94 12.65
N MET A 338 12.89 -12.41 12.89
CA MET A 338 13.21 -11.61 14.08
C MET A 338 14.06 -10.41 13.69
N ASN A 339 13.69 -9.23 14.20
CA ASN A 339 14.57 -8.07 14.22
C ASN A 339 14.97 -7.73 15.65
N VAL A 340 16.25 -7.43 15.86
CA VAL A 340 16.82 -7.06 17.15
C VAL A 340 16.82 -5.54 17.28
N PHE A 341 16.30 -5.06 18.42
CA PHE A 341 16.27 -3.65 18.78
C PHE A 341 16.92 -3.43 20.15
N ASP A 342 17.42 -2.23 20.39
CA ASP A 342 17.94 -1.79 21.68
C ASP A 342 16.93 -0.79 22.28
N PHE A 343 16.00 -1.31 23.10
CA PHE A 343 14.90 -0.55 23.66
C PHE A 343 15.40 0.38 24.77
N ALA A 344 15.16 1.68 24.60
CA ALA A 344 15.49 2.68 25.61
C ALA A 344 14.57 2.52 26.84
N GLU A 345 15.07 2.88 28.04
CA GLU A 345 14.32 2.76 29.31
C GLU A 345 13.01 3.56 29.30
N GLU A 346 13.02 4.72 28.62
CA GLU A 346 11.89 5.65 28.56
C GLU A 346 10.84 5.30 27.49
N ASP A 347 11.21 4.54 26.43
CA ASP A 347 10.41 4.32 25.21
C ASP A 347 10.17 2.84 24.96
N ARG A 348 9.66 2.09 25.95
CA ARG A 348 9.57 0.63 25.86
C ARG A 348 8.16 0.05 26.04
N ASN A 349 7.13 0.90 26.09
CA ASN A 349 5.76 0.41 25.96
C ASN A 349 5.49 0.11 24.49
N LEU A 350 5.39 -1.16 24.15
CA LEU A 350 5.12 -1.60 22.79
C LEU A 350 3.63 -1.45 22.48
N ASP A 351 3.31 -0.60 21.51
CA ASP A 351 1.93 -0.32 21.09
C ASP A 351 1.56 -1.09 19.83
N LYS A 352 2.52 -1.21 18.88
CA LYS A 352 2.26 -1.86 17.59
C LYS A 352 3.50 -2.58 17.08
N VAL A 353 3.25 -3.59 16.25
CA VAL A 353 4.29 -4.19 15.40
C VAL A 353 3.82 -4.12 13.95
N ILE A 354 4.65 -3.53 13.09
CA ILE A 354 4.40 -3.40 11.66
C ILE A 354 5.35 -4.33 10.92
N PHE A 355 4.83 -5.14 10.01
CA PHE A 355 5.64 -6.00 9.15
C PHE A 355 5.01 -6.13 7.77
N GLU A 356 5.80 -6.51 6.78
CA GLU A 356 5.30 -6.79 5.44
C GLU A 356 5.27 -8.29 5.19
N SER A 357 4.18 -8.79 4.59
CA SER A 357 4.06 -10.18 4.17
C SER A 357 3.10 -10.34 3.00
N THR A 358 3.36 -11.34 2.16
CA THR A 358 2.45 -11.80 1.09
C THR A 358 1.84 -13.17 1.38
N ALA A 359 2.14 -13.77 2.51
CA ALA A 359 1.68 -15.10 2.95
C ALA A 359 0.19 -15.13 3.31
N VAL A 360 -0.68 -14.69 2.42
CA VAL A 360 -2.14 -14.56 2.65
C VAL A 360 -2.75 -15.90 3.04
N GLY A 361 -3.50 -15.90 4.13
CA GLY A 361 -4.12 -17.06 4.74
C GLY A 361 -3.26 -17.77 5.77
N ALA A 362 -1.98 -17.40 5.90
CA ALA A 362 -1.13 -17.89 6.98
C ALA A 362 -1.53 -17.27 8.32
N ASP A 363 -1.46 -18.06 9.38
CA ASP A 363 -1.56 -17.52 10.74
C ASP A 363 -0.20 -16.90 11.13
N TYR A 364 -0.21 -15.82 11.89
CA TYR A 364 1.01 -15.26 12.45
C TYR A 364 0.90 -15.03 13.94
N THR A 365 2.06 -15.09 14.62
CA THR A 365 2.17 -14.77 16.05
C THR A 365 3.33 -13.81 16.25
N VAL A 366 3.07 -12.72 16.96
CA VAL A 366 4.09 -11.76 17.37
C VAL A 366 4.65 -12.16 18.73
N TYR A 367 5.97 -12.16 18.85
CA TYR A 367 6.69 -12.48 20.09
C TYR A 367 7.67 -11.37 20.45
N TYR A 368 7.83 -11.12 21.75
CA TYR A 368 9.09 -10.61 22.30
C TYR A 368 10.01 -11.79 22.62
N ILE A 369 11.26 -11.71 22.16
CA ILE A 369 12.25 -12.77 22.29
C ILE A 369 13.47 -12.21 23.04
N PRO A 370 13.82 -12.73 24.22
CA PRO A 370 14.99 -12.27 24.96
C PRO A 370 16.27 -12.41 24.15
N PHE A 371 17.18 -11.45 24.31
CA PHE A 371 18.51 -11.48 23.70
C PHE A 371 19.54 -12.05 24.66
N GLU A 372 20.25 -13.11 24.28
CA GLU A 372 21.24 -13.80 25.11
C GLU A 372 22.63 -13.64 24.52
N ALA A 373 23.52 -13.06 25.28
CA ALA A 373 24.93 -12.87 24.93
C ALA A 373 25.15 -12.20 23.55
N THR A 374 24.88 -12.90 22.44
CA THR A 374 25.19 -12.43 21.08
C THR A 374 24.02 -12.53 20.10
N LYS A 375 22.93 -13.21 20.47
CA LYS A 375 21.77 -13.41 19.58
C LYS A 375 20.47 -13.65 20.37
N PRO A 376 19.30 -13.58 19.74
CA PRO A 376 18.02 -13.98 20.37
C PRO A 376 18.09 -15.44 20.85
N THR A 377 17.41 -15.73 21.97
CA THR A 377 17.40 -17.09 22.52
C THR A 377 16.61 -18.06 21.66
N ALA A 378 17.11 -19.29 21.50
CA ALA A 378 16.37 -20.39 20.89
C ALA A 378 15.42 -21.12 21.86
N ASP A 379 15.40 -20.76 23.14
CA ASP A 379 14.48 -21.33 24.13
C ASP A 379 13.08 -20.71 23.98
N ILE A 380 12.24 -21.36 23.19
CA ILE A 380 10.87 -20.94 22.89
C ILE A 380 10.04 -20.77 24.18
N ALA A 381 10.35 -21.52 25.26
CA ALA A 381 9.62 -21.40 26.51
C ALA A 381 9.85 -20.04 27.21
N SER A 382 10.91 -19.31 26.83
CA SER A 382 11.21 -17.96 27.33
C SER A 382 10.62 -16.84 26.47
N TRP A 383 9.99 -17.17 25.32
CA TRP A 383 9.39 -16.18 24.44
C TRP A 383 8.06 -15.68 25.00
N GLU A 384 7.85 -14.40 24.98
CA GLU A 384 6.58 -13.79 25.37
C GLU A 384 5.69 -13.58 24.14
N LYS A 385 4.54 -14.25 24.13
CA LYS A 385 3.56 -14.06 23.07
C LYS A 385 2.80 -12.76 23.28
N LEU A 386 2.84 -11.87 22.28
CA LEU A 386 2.25 -10.54 22.31
C LEU A 386 0.93 -10.46 21.55
N TYR A 387 0.83 -11.14 20.38
CA TYR A 387 -0.33 -11.05 19.51
C TYR A 387 -0.46 -12.28 18.62
N GLU A 388 -1.67 -12.59 18.17
CA GLU A 388 -1.96 -13.59 17.15
C GLU A 388 -2.93 -13.01 16.12
N GLY A 389 -2.72 -13.35 14.84
CA GLY A 389 -3.58 -12.93 13.75
C GLY A 389 -3.43 -13.82 12.53
N THR A 390 -4.14 -13.47 11.47
CA THR A 390 -4.02 -14.12 10.15
C THR A 390 -3.64 -13.07 9.13
N VAL A 391 -2.72 -13.39 8.23
CA VAL A 391 -2.33 -12.53 7.10
C VAL A 391 -3.51 -12.44 6.13
N SER A 392 -4.27 -11.37 6.22
CA SER A 392 -5.53 -11.21 5.49
C SER A 392 -5.35 -10.70 4.08
N TYR A 393 -4.24 -10.04 3.80
CA TYR A 393 -3.87 -9.44 2.51
C TYR A 393 -2.36 -9.36 2.38
N SER A 394 -1.88 -9.26 1.16
CA SER A 394 -0.48 -8.93 0.89
C SER A 394 -0.20 -7.47 1.21
N GLY A 395 0.90 -7.16 1.86
CA GLY A 395 1.33 -5.78 2.12
C GLY A 395 1.83 -5.54 3.53
N TYR A 396 1.71 -4.29 3.99
CA TYR A 396 2.10 -3.88 5.34
C TYR A 396 0.96 -4.15 6.31
N ILE A 397 1.25 -4.95 7.32
CA ILE A 397 0.32 -5.43 8.35
C ILE A 397 0.71 -4.78 9.67
N CYS A 398 -0.26 -4.25 10.38
CA CYS A 398 -0.10 -3.67 11.70
C CYS A 398 -0.80 -4.56 12.75
N ALA A 399 -0.03 -5.12 13.66
CA ALA A 399 -0.55 -5.77 14.86
C ALA A 399 -0.64 -4.75 15.99
N ASP A 400 -1.86 -4.49 16.48
CA ASP A 400 -2.09 -3.64 17.65
C ASP A 400 -1.78 -4.45 18.92
N ILE A 401 -0.76 -4.03 19.66
CA ILE A 401 -0.34 -4.68 20.91
C ILE A 401 -0.99 -3.93 22.07
N GLU A 402 -1.55 -4.64 23.03
CA GLU A 402 -2.14 -4.02 24.21
C GLU A 402 -1.05 -3.69 25.24
N ASP A 403 -0.54 -2.45 25.23
CA ASP A 403 0.34 -1.80 26.23
C ASP A 403 1.30 -2.76 26.97
N VAL A 404 2.23 -3.36 26.25
CA VAL A 404 3.23 -4.27 26.85
C VAL A 404 4.53 -3.52 27.12
N GLU A 405 4.91 -3.46 28.39
CA GLU A 405 6.21 -2.89 28.78
C GLU A 405 7.34 -3.89 28.52
N LEU A 406 8.18 -3.59 27.51
CA LEU A 406 9.33 -4.42 27.16
C LEU A 406 10.50 -4.21 28.13
N PRO A 407 11.38 -5.22 28.34
CA PRO A 407 12.66 -5.01 29.00
C PRO A 407 13.52 -4.00 28.27
N ALA A 408 14.20 -3.11 29.03
CA ALA A 408 15.19 -2.19 28.44
C ALA A 408 16.43 -2.94 27.96
N GLY A 409 17.08 -2.41 26.91
CA GLY A 409 18.24 -3.01 26.27
C GLY A 409 17.87 -3.89 25.09
N LYS A 410 18.79 -4.77 24.69
CA LYS A 410 18.60 -5.59 23.50
C LYS A 410 17.55 -6.67 23.70
N GLY A 411 16.61 -6.70 22.76
CA GLY A 411 15.59 -7.72 22.61
C GLY A 411 15.20 -7.88 21.15
N ALA A 412 14.51 -8.95 20.79
CA ALA A 412 14.01 -9.12 19.45
C ALA A 412 12.47 -9.11 19.41
N VAL A 413 11.92 -8.49 18.37
CA VAL A 413 10.54 -8.69 17.96
C VAL A 413 10.52 -9.75 16.87
N GLY A 414 9.79 -10.83 17.12
CA GLY A 414 9.69 -11.98 16.23
C GLY A 414 8.30 -12.16 15.65
N ILE A 415 8.21 -12.50 14.38
CA ILE A 415 6.99 -12.86 13.67
C ILE A 415 7.08 -14.32 13.26
N LEU A 416 6.35 -15.19 13.93
CA LEU A 416 6.15 -16.57 13.47
C LEU A 416 5.05 -16.55 12.40
N ILE A 417 5.38 -16.95 11.19
CA ILE A 417 4.40 -17.18 10.12
C ILE A 417 4.19 -18.69 9.98
N SER A 418 2.95 -19.12 10.12
CA SER A 418 2.54 -20.52 10.09
C SER A 418 1.52 -20.77 8.98
N ASN A 419 1.83 -21.68 8.07
CA ASN A 419 1.02 -21.94 6.88
C ASN A 419 0.55 -23.40 6.74
N GLU A 420 0.47 -24.13 7.84
CA GLU A 420 0.09 -25.57 7.79
C GLU A 420 -1.27 -25.85 7.14
N ARG A 421 -2.21 -24.90 7.21
CA ARG A 421 -3.58 -25.10 6.73
C ARG A 421 -3.73 -25.03 5.21
N VAL A 422 -2.92 -24.25 4.54
CA VAL A 422 -3.03 -24.01 3.07
C VAL A 422 -2.54 -25.21 2.29
N ASN A 423 -1.65 -26.03 2.84
CA ASN A 423 -1.01 -27.15 2.13
C ASN A 423 -1.79 -28.47 2.13
N LYS A 424 -2.51 -28.77 3.19
CA LYS A 424 -3.18 -30.08 3.34
C LYS A 424 -4.43 -30.23 2.47
N GLU A 425 -5.05 -29.12 2.09
CA GLU A 425 -6.30 -29.11 1.32
C GLU A 425 -6.09 -29.00 -0.21
N ALA A 426 -5.02 -28.31 -0.63
CA ALA A 426 -4.80 -27.98 -2.05
C ALA A 426 -3.94 -29.00 -2.81
N GLY A 427 -3.23 -29.90 -2.14
CA GLY A 427 -2.27 -30.81 -2.79
C GLY A 427 -1.08 -30.08 -3.43
N GLU A 428 -0.87 -28.82 -3.08
CA GLU A 428 0.19 -27.97 -3.62
C GLU A 428 1.50 -28.17 -2.85
N THR A 429 2.62 -28.06 -3.57
CA THR A 429 3.97 -28.27 -3.05
C THR A 429 4.64 -26.99 -2.57
N ALA A 430 3.98 -25.83 -2.67
CA ALA A 430 4.52 -24.54 -2.27
C ALA A 430 3.78 -23.98 -1.03
N VAL A 431 4.53 -23.71 0.03
CA VAL A 431 4.05 -23.01 1.23
C VAL A 431 4.53 -21.57 1.12
N ASP A 432 3.61 -20.62 1.14
CA ASP A 432 3.93 -19.21 1.26
C ASP A 432 3.99 -18.85 2.75
N ASN A 433 5.19 -18.55 3.26
CA ASN A 433 5.46 -18.06 4.60
C ASN A 433 6.39 -16.84 4.55
N SER A 434 6.35 -16.10 3.45
CA SER A 434 7.26 -15.00 3.17
C SER A 434 7.04 -13.79 4.07
N ILE A 435 8.12 -13.07 4.31
CA ILE A 435 8.17 -11.76 4.96
C ILE A 435 8.92 -10.78 4.05
N GLY A 436 8.52 -9.52 4.07
CA GLY A 436 9.24 -8.46 3.36
C GLY A 436 10.68 -8.33 3.86
N CYS A 437 11.61 -8.22 2.94
CA CYS A 437 13.03 -8.05 3.21
C CYS A 437 13.59 -6.88 2.39
N ALA A 438 14.32 -6.00 3.04
CA ALA A 438 15.15 -5.02 2.37
C ALA A 438 16.48 -5.69 2.04
N GLU A 439 16.71 -5.98 0.76
CA GLU A 439 17.91 -6.66 0.28
C GLU A 439 18.90 -5.71 -0.35
N TRP A 440 20.16 -5.97 -0.09
CA TRP A 440 21.28 -5.38 -0.80
C TRP A 440 21.76 -6.36 -1.88
N LEU A 441 21.66 -5.95 -3.16
CA LEU A 441 22.12 -6.73 -4.30
C LEU A 441 23.30 -6.02 -4.98
N PRO A 442 24.37 -6.73 -5.35
CA PRO A 442 25.51 -6.12 -6.04
C PRO A 442 25.15 -5.75 -7.48
N SER A 443 25.67 -4.65 -7.86
CA SER A 443 25.70 -3.91 -9.11
C SER A 443 25.34 -4.62 -10.43
N GLY A 444 24.62 -3.93 -11.24
CA GLY A 444 24.29 -4.19 -12.65
C GLY A 444 23.09 -3.39 -13.09
N ASN A 445 22.20 -3.11 -12.18
CA ASN A 445 21.02 -2.30 -12.44
C ASN A 445 21.14 -0.95 -11.75
N GLU A 446 20.80 0.12 -12.46
CA GLU A 446 20.86 1.51 -11.98
C GLU A 446 19.91 1.79 -10.80
N TYR A 447 19.08 0.82 -10.41
CA TYR A 447 17.96 0.99 -9.48
C TYR A 447 18.06 0.13 -8.22
N ILE A 448 19.22 -0.44 -7.92
CA ILE A 448 19.40 -1.31 -6.76
C ILE A 448 19.54 -0.49 -5.49
N PHE A 449 18.84 -0.94 -4.50
CA PHE A 449 18.83 -0.47 -3.14
C PHE A 449 20.01 -1.07 -2.33
N LEU A 450 20.62 -0.25 -1.49
CA LEU A 450 21.65 -0.69 -0.54
C LEU A 450 21.17 -0.43 0.89
N PRO A 451 20.51 -1.39 1.56
CA PRO A 451 20.14 -1.22 2.96
C PRO A 451 21.39 -1.22 3.83
N GLN A 452 21.32 -0.58 4.98
CA GLN A 452 22.31 -0.70 6.03
C GLN A 452 22.10 -2.00 6.80
N ALA A 453 22.24 -3.16 6.15
CA ALA A 453 22.14 -4.45 6.80
C ALA A 453 23.49 -4.89 7.33
N ASP A 454 23.54 -5.37 8.56
CA ASP A 454 24.75 -5.86 9.22
C ASP A 454 24.41 -7.11 10.06
N TYR A 455 25.44 -7.85 10.43
CA TYR A 455 25.33 -8.97 11.35
C TYR A 455 24.69 -8.56 12.68
N GLY A 456 23.84 -9.42 13.20
CA GLY A 456 23.19 -9.20 14.50
C GLY A 456 21.94 -8.34 14.47
N MET A 457 21.48 -7.92 13.28
CA MET A 457 20.26 -7.12 13.14
C MET A 457 19.01 -7.98 12.92
N SER A 458 19.10 -9.00 12.08
CA SER A 458 17.98 -9.85 11.70
C SER A 458 18.31 -11.32 11.78
N TYR A 459 17.38 -12.10 12.28
CA TYR A 459 17.53 -13.54 12.46
C TYR A 459 16.29 -14.29 11.99
N TYR A 460 16.46 -15.56 11.66
CA TYR A 460 15.34 -16.45 11.40
C TYR A 460 15.50 -17.79 12.11
N MET A 461 14.39 -18.48 12.36
CA MET A 461 14.36 -19.78 13.01
C MET A 461 13.29 -20.65 12.37
N ASP A 462 13.72 -21.82 11.87
CA ASP A 462 12.83 -22.84 11.33
C ASP A 462 12.29 -23.70 12.49
N MET A 463 11.00 -23.50 12.79
CA MET A 463 10.31 -24.13 13.91
C MET A 463 10.01 -25.61 13.67
N ASP A 464 10.06 -26.08 12.42
CA ASP A 464 9.76 -27.46 12.04
C ASP A 464 10.97 -28.39 12.26
N ARG A 465 12.16 -27.85 12.55
CA ARG A 465 13.34 -28.65 12.85
C ARG A 465 13.23 -29.32 14.21
N LYS A 466 13.76 -30.53 14.30
CA LYS A 466 13.86 -31.27 15.58
C LYS A 466 14.64 -30.51 16.65
N TYR A 467 15.62 -29.73 16.22
CA TYR A 467 16.45 -28.85 17.05
C TYR A 467 16.50 -27.48 16.34
N PRO A 468 15.52 -26.60 16.61
CA PRO A 468 15.49 -25.29 16.01
C PRO A 468 16.69 -24.45 16.46
N GLU A 469 17.28 -23.74 15.52
CA GLU A 469 18.44 -22.86 15.75
C GLU A 469 18.13 -21.46 15.22
N VAL A 470 18.54 -20.43 15.98
CA VAL A 470 18.47 -19.04 15.56
C VAL A 470 19.67 -18.76 14.65
N ASN A 471 19.41 -18.42 13.40
CA ASN A 471 20.39 -18.15 12.38
C ASN A 471 20.36 -16.67 12.01
N ASP A 472 21.54 -16.05 11.86
CA ASP A 472 21.66 -14.71 11.33
C ASP A 472 21.31 -14.71 9.82
N VAL A 473 20.55 -13.74 9.37
CA VAL A 473 20.16 -13.65 7.96
C VAL A 473 21.36 -13.37 7.07
N MET A 474 22.38 -12.67 7.58
CA MET A 474 23.62 -12.40 6.84
C MET A 474 24.42 -13.68 6.57
N ASP A 475 24.38 -14.67 7.48
CA ASP A 475 24.99 -15.99 7.22
C ASP A 475 24.31 -16.71 6.05
N PHE A 476 23.00 -16.57 5.90
CA PHE A 476 22.26 -17.11 4.76
C PHE A 476 22.73 -16.47 3.45
N TYR A 477 22.79 -15.14 3.40
CA TYR A 477 23.22 -14.41 2.20
C TYR A 477 24.66 -14.71 1.84
N ASN A 478 25.60 -14.67 2.78
CA ASN A 478 27.01 -14.93 2.55
C ASN A 478 27.28 -16.36 2.06
N ASN A 479 26.56 -17.35 2.59
CA ASN A 479 26.68 -18.74 2.15
C ASN A 479 26.14 -18.97 0.74
N GLN A 480 25.12 -18.21 0.33
CA GLN A 480 24.46 -18.42 -0.95
C GLN A 480 25.01 -17.53 -2.07
N TYR A 481 25.39 -16.30 -1.76
CA TYR A 481 25.71 -15.27 -2.74
C TYR A 481 27.08 -14.59 -2.52
N GLY A 482 27.76 -14.88 -1.41
CA GLY A 482 29.02 -14.23 -1.02
C GLY A 482 28.81 -12.92 -0.26
N ASP A 483 29.94 -12.28 0.14
CA ASP A 483 29.92 -11.11 1.03
C ASP A 483 29.36 -9.80 0.40
N GLU A 484 28.82 -9.87 -0.82
CA GLU A 484 28.35 -8.71 -1.56
C GLU A 484 26.84 -8.49 -1.43
N ILE A 485 26.11 -9.39 -0.77
CA ILE A 485 24.65 -9.34 -0.61
C ILE A 485 24.30 -9.42 0.86
N GLY A 486 23.33 -8.62 1.28
CA GLY A 486 22.80 -8.64 2.62
C GLY A 486 21.33 -8.27 2.64
N GLY A 487 20.68 -8.46 3.77
CA GLY A 487 19.28 -8.10 3.94
C GLY A 487 18.87 -7.99 5.40
N THR A 488 17.78 -7.32 5.63
CA THR A 488 17.11 -7.21 6.93
C THR A 488 15.59 -7.29 6.74
N PHE A 489 14.89 -7.88 7.69
CA PHE A 489 13.45 -8.04 7.58
C PHE A 489 12.72 -6.71 7.80
N VAL A 490 11.61 -6.54 7.10
CA VAL A 490 10.67 -5.44 7.35
C VAL A 490 9.81 -5.81 8.56
N ILE A 491 10.38 -5.62 9.74
CA ILE A 491 9.71 -5.73 11.04
C ILE A 491 10.06 -4.48 11.82
N LYS A 492 9.04 -3.75 12.27
CA LYS A 492 9.16 -2.48 12.99
C LYS A 492 8.36 -2.55 14.28
N ALA A 493 8.91 -1.99 15.35
CA ALA A 493 8.24 -1.88 16.63
C ALA A 493 7.91 -0.41 16.92
N VAL A 494 6.65 -0.13 17.18
CA VAL A 494 6.17 1.18 17.60
C VAL A 494 6.02 1.17 19.12
N THR A 495 6.71 2.08 19.78
CA THR A 495 6.64 2.23 21.22
C THR A 495 6.22 3.64 21.61
N SER A 496 5.66 3.77 22.82
CA SER A 496 5.34 5.07 23.40
C SER A 496 5.88 5.20 24.83
N ASN A 497 6.01 6.45 25.26
CA ASN A 497 6.14 6.78 26.67
C ASN A 497 4.80 6.47 27.35
N SER A 498 4.80 6.10 28.60
CA SER A 498 3.67 5.59 29.39
C SER A 498 2.39 6.45 29.47
N VAL A 499 2.27 7.46 28.64
CA VAL A 499 1.06 8.28 28.47
C VAL A 499 0.60 8.13 27.03
N THR A 500 -0.15 7.08 26.75
CA THR A 500 -0.72 6.80 25.43
C THR A 500 -1.61 7.94 24.96
N PRO A 501 -1.28 8.67 23.89
CA PRO A 501 -2.30 9.42 23.18
C PRO A 501 -3.28 8.42 22.56
N PRO A 502 -4.56 8.75 22.41
CA PRO A 502 -5.50 7.86 21.75
C PRO A 502 -4.97 7.56 20.34
N ILE A 503 -4.64 6.30 20.11
CA ILE A 503 -4.23 5.82 18.80
C ILE A 503 -5.43 6.05 17.88
N THR A 504 -5.27 6.95 16.93
CA THR A 504 -6.21 7.03 15.82
C THR A 504 -5.90 5.85 14.89
N SER A 505 -6.25 4.63 15.34
CA SER A 505 -6.50 3.58 14.38
C SER A 505 -7.56 4.16 13.45
N VAL A 506 -7.34 4.07 12.15
CA VAL A 506 -8.36 4.51 11.19
C VAL A 506 -9.67 3.87 11.62
N LEU A 507 -10.50 4.66 12.32
CA LEU A 507 -11.89 4.30 12.48
C LEU A 507 -12.36 4.13 11.04
N GLN A 508 -12.70 2.90 10.69
CA GLN A 508 -13.38 2.66 9.44
C GLN A 508 -14.51 3.66 9.41
N THR A 509 -14.33 4.72 8.61
CA THR A 509 -15.36 5.74 8.47
C THR A 509 -16.55 5.00 7.93
N THR A 510 -17.61 5.00 8.68
CA THR A 510 -18.92 4.57 8.19
C THR A 510 -19.12 5.19 6.83
N ALA A 511 -19.38 4.35 5.84
CA ALA A 511 -19.81 4.81 4.54
C ALA A 511 -20.90 5.88 4.73
N PRO A 512 -20.86 6.99 3.98
CA PRO A 512 -21.99 7.92 4.00
C PRO A 512 -23.26 7.10 3.75
N ASP A 513 -24.28 7.36 4.53
CA ASP A 513 -25.58 6.67 4.50
C ASP A 513 -26.21 6.80 3.10
N THR A 514 -25.68 6.01 2.16
CA THR A 514 -26.29 5.83 0.84
C THR A 514 -27.27 4.70 0.98
N THR A 515 -28.50 5.04 1.28
CA THR A 515 -29.63 4.08 1.30
C THR A 515 -29.60 3.33 -0.04
N PRO A 516 -29.38 2.00 -0.05
CA PRO A 516 -29.39 1.24 -1.29
C PRO A 516 -30.73 1.38 -2.01
N ALA A 517 -30.72 1.27 -3.33
CA ALA A 517 -31.96 1.28 -4.09
C ALA A 517 -32.87 0.14 -3.60
N ALA A 518 -34.15 0.41 -3.36
CA ALA A 518 -35.11 -0.59 -2.96
C ALA A 518 -35.13 -1.76 -3.96
N GLY A 519 -35.05 -2.99 -3.45
CA GLY A 519 -35.01 -4.21 -4.26
C GLY A 519 -33.61 -4.76 -4.56
N SER A 520 -32.52 -4.16 -4.06
CA SER A 520 -31.17 -4.72 -4.21
C SER A 520 -30.99 -5.96 -3.34
N VAL A 521 -30.40 -7.02 -3.92
CA VAL A 521 -30.10 -8.29 -3.25
C VAL A 521 -28.64 -8.32 -2.83
N PHE A 522 -28.37 -8.66 -1.57
CA PHE A 522 -27.02 -8.66 -1.01
C PHE A 522 -26.68 -9.98 -0.34
N VAL A 523 -25.42 -10.36 -0.43
CA VAL A 523 -24.83 -11.47 0.32
C VAL A 523 -24.01 -10.88 1.46
N TYR A 524 -24.17 -11.41 2.68
CA TYR A 524 -23.39 -11.00 3.85
C TYR A 524 -23.02 -12.22 4.69
N LYS A 525 -21.94 -12.12 5.46
CA LYS A 525 -21.58 -13.11 6.47
C LYS A 525 -22.12 -12.67 7.84
N LEU A 526 -22.80 -13.57 8.51
CA LEU A 526 -23.34 -13.29 9.84
C LEU A 526 -22.18 -13.13 10.85
N GLY A 527 -22.10 -11.97 11.46
CA GLY A 527 -21.03 -11.59 12.39
C GLY A 527 -19.96 -10.71 11.77
N ASP A 528 -19.93 -10.51 10.46
CA ASP A 528 -18.99 -9.62 9.75
C ASP A 528 -19.52 -8.17 9.81
N SER A 529 -19.27 -7.52 10.93
CA SER A 529 -19.83 -6.20 11.25
C SER A 529 -19.15 -5.06 10.50
N ASN A 530 -18.02 -5.30 9.90
CA ASN A 530 -17.26 -4.34 9.11
C ASN A 530 -17.24 -4.67 7.62
N CYS A 531 -17.90 -5.76 7.23
CA CYS A 531 -18.00 -6.26 5.86
C CYS A 531 -16.64 -6.48 5.18
N ASP A 532 -15.61 -6.90 5.94
CA ASP A 532 -14.28 -7.19 5.40
C ASP A 532 -14.13 -8.65 4.89
N GLY A 533 -15.18 -9.45 4.98
CA GLY A 533 -15.24 -10.83 4.55
C GLY A 533 -14.78 -11.84 5.60
N MET A 534 -14.36 -11.39 6.78
CA MET A 534 -13.90 -12.25 7.87
C MET A 534 -14.63 -11.92 9.17
N VAL A 535 -14.99 -12.97 9.92
CA VAL A 535 -15.60 -12.80 11.24
C VAL A 535 -14.57 -13.06 12.33
N ASN A 536 -14.17 -12.01 13.04
CA ASN A 536 -13.12 -12.07 14.05
C ASN A 536 -13.37 -11.06 15.21
N VAL A 537 -12.37 -10.84 16.06
CA VAL A 537 -12.47 -9.94 17.22
C VAL A 537 -12.68 -8.47 16.82
N LYS A 538 -12.28 -8.04 15.62
CA LYS A 538 -12.50 -6.67 15.13
C LYS A 538 -14.00 -6.39 14.97
N ASP A 539 -14.77 -7.38 14.50
CA ASP A 539 -16.23 -7.29 14.38
C ASP A 539 -16.91 -7.16 15.72
N ALA A 540 -16.45 -7.95 16.69
CA ALA A 540 -16.93 -7.82 18.06
C ALA A 540 -16.66 -6.41 18.61
N THR A 541 -15.50 -5.83 18.32
CA THR A 541 -15.14 -4.46 18.70
C THR A 541 -16.02 -3.43 18.00
N ASN A 542 -16.31 -3.60 16.72
CA ASN A 542 -17.24 -2.71 15.98
C ASN A 542 -18.64 -2.69 16.60
N ILE A 543 -19.18 -3.86 16.94
CA ILE A 543 -20.46 -3.98 17.61
C ILE A 543 -20.43 -3.30 18.98
N GLN A 544 -19.35 -3.44 19.74
CA GLN A 544 -19.19 -2.74 21.03
C GLN A 544 -19.19 -1.21 20.85
N LYS A 545 -18.44 -0.71 19.85
CA LYS A 545 -18.43 0.72 19.51
C LYS A 545 -19.80 1.21 19.07
N ALA A 546 -20.51 0.42 18.27
CA ALA A 546 -21.88 0.75 17.84
C ALA A 546 -22.86 0.78 19.03
N SER A 547 -22.78 -0.19 19.93
CA SER A 547 -23.59 -0.23 21.17
C SER A 547 -23.30 0.96 22.07
N ALA A 548 -22.06 1.42 22.13
CA ALA A 548 -21.64 2.62 22.86
C ALA A 548 -21.96 3.94 22.14
N LYS A 549 -22.55 3.89 20.94
CA LYS A 549 -22.83 5.04 20.05
C LYS A 549 -21.57 5.83 19.63
N ILE A 550 -20.44 5.14 19.58
CA ILE A 550 -19.16 5.66 19.09
C ILE A 550 -19.05 5.43 17.58
N LEU A 551 -19.72 4.39 17.06
CA LEU A 551 -19.77 4.02 15.65
C LEU A 551 -21.23 3.92 15.20
N ASN A 552 -21.50 4.37 13.97
CA ASN A 552 -22.80 4.12 13.32
C ASN A 552 -22.60 3.05 12.25
N LEU A 553 -23.30 1.94 12.37
CA LEU A 553 -23.33 0.90 11.36
C LEU A 553 -24.29 1.29 10.22
N ASN A 554 -23.91 1.03 8.99
CA ASN A 554 -24.85 1.13 7.87
C ASN A 554 -25.89 -0.02 7.93
N LYS A 555 -26.85 -0.03 7.00
CA LYS A 555 -27.94 -1.01 7.05
C LYS A 555 -27.48 -2.45 6.92
N LEU A 556 -26.47 -2.73 6.05
CA LEU A 556 -25.94 -4.08 5.87
C LEU A 556 -25.06 -4.50 7.05
N GLU A 557 -24.17 -3.64 7.50
CA GLU A 557 -23.37 -3.87 8.71
C GLU A 557 -24.26 -4.15 9.93
N GLY A 558 -25.36 -3.41 10.07
CA GLY A 558 -26.37 -3.65 11.11
C GLY A 558 -27.01 -5.04 10.99
N ILE A 559 -27.38 -5.47 9.78
CA ILE A 559 -27.94 -6.81 9.55
C ILE A 559 -26.91 -7.90 9.83
N ALA A 560 -25.67 -7.74 9.35
CA ALA A 560 -24.60 -8.67 9.60
C ALA A 560 -24.21 -8.75 11.09
N SER A 561 -24.38 -7.66 11.83
CA SER A 561 -24.04 -7.55 13.25
C SER A 561 -25.06 -8.14 14.20
N ASP A 562 -26.33 -8.28 13.81
CA ASP A 562 -27.38 -8.91 14.62
C ASP A 562 -27.27 -10.44 14.57
N VAL A 563 -26.27 -10.95 15.29
CA VAL A 563 -25.85 -12.37 15.25
C VAL A 563 -26.90 -13.30 15.82
N ASN A 564 -27.66 -12.82 16.80
CA ASN A 564 -28.69 -13.61 17.45
C ASN A 564 -30.08 -13.44 16.83
N ALA A 565 -30.19 -12.55 15.82
CA ALA A 565 -31.41 -12.22 15.09
C ALA A 565 -32.56 -11.73 16.00
N ASP A 566 -32.25 -10.97 17.05
CA ASP A 566 -33.25 -10.40 17.97
C ASP A 566 -33.70 -9.00 17.55
N GLY A 567 -33.17 -8.46 16.46
CA GLY A 567 -33.50 -7.13 15.91
C GLY A 567 -32.71 -6.00 16.57
N SER A 568 -31.70 -6.31 17.39
CA SER A 568 -30.94 -5.30 18.13
C SER A 568 -29.44 -5.60 18.14
N VAL A 569 -28.64 -4.74 17.55
CA VAL A 569 -27.17 -4.88 17.60
C VAL A 569 -26.64 -4.38 18.94
N ASN A 570 -26.06 -5.27 19.74
CA ASN A 570 -25.61 -4.95 21.10
C ASN A 570 -24.47 -5.88 21.59
N VAL A 571 -24.07 -5.76 22.87
CA VAL A 571 -22.97 -6.51 23.47
C VAL A 571 -23.18 -8.04 23.47
N LEU A 572 -24.41 -8.52 23.32
CA LEU A 572 -24.67 -9.96 23.24
C LEU A 572 -24.16 -10.52 21.92
N ASP A 573 -24.36 -9.77 20.81
CA ASP A 573 -23.85 -10.14 19.49
C ASP A 573 -22.33 -10.13 19.46
N SER A 574 -21.72 -9.07 20.00
CA SER A 574 -20.26 -8.99 20.18
C SER A 574 -19.72 -10.22 20.97
N THR A 575 -20.42 -10.61 22.05
CA THR A 575 -20.03 -11.78 22.85
C THR A 575 -20.11 -13.09 22.05
N LEU A 576 -21.07 -13.21 21.13
CA LEU A 576 -21.20 -14.38 20.27
C LEU A 576 -20.04 -14.47 19.27
N ILE A 577 -19.63 -13.34 18.69
CA ILE A 577 -18.48 -13.28 17.81
C ILE A 577 -17.17 -13.61 18.58
N GLN A 578 -16.99 -13.04 19.76
CA GLN A 578 -15.82 -13.36 20.61
C GLN A 578 -15.74 -14.85 20.94
N LYS A 579 -16.86 -15.48 21.28
CA LYS A 579 -16.91 -16.94 21.50
C LYS A 579 -16.56 -17.72 20.23
N TYR A 580 -17.11 -17.31 19.10
CA TYR A 580 -16.80 -17.93 17.80
C TYR A 580 -15.30 -17.82 17.48
N SER A 581 -14.72 -16.62 17.61
CA SER A 581 -13.30 -16.36 17.35
C SER A 581 -12.35 -17.16 18.24
N THR A 582 -12.79 -17.54 19.45
CA THR A 582 -12.04 -18.41 20.37
C THR A 582 -12.35 -19.89 20.22
N GLY A 583 -13.11 -20.29 19.19
CA GLY A 583 -13.49 -21.68 18.94
C GLY A 583 -14.56 -22.24 19.91
N ILE A 584 -15.22 -21.39 20.69
CA ILE A 584 -16.32 -21.78 21.57
C ILE A 584 -17.59 -21.91 20.71
N TYR A 585 -18.26 -23.06 20.81
CA TYR A 585 -19.51 -23.27 20.10
C TYR A 585 -20.56 -22.20 20.43
N VAL A 586 -21.14 -21.61 19.40
CA VAL A 586 -22.29 -20.71 19.49
C VAL A 586 -23.51 -21.33 18.78
N LYS A 587 -24.69 -21.02 19.26
CA LYS A 587 -25.95 -21.57 18.73
C LYS A 587 -26.29 -21.05 17.33
N PHE A 588 -25.71 -19.92 16.94
CA PHE A 588 -26.01 -19.19 15.70
C PHE A 588 -24.95 -19.50 14.63
N ASP A 589 -25.34 -19.37 13.36
CA ASP A 589 -24.49 -19.71 12.20
C ASP A 589 -23.51 -18.56 11.88
N VAL A 590 -22.69 -18.16 12.85
CA VAL A 590 -21.65 -17.13 12.70
C VAL A 590 -20.71 -17.52 11.57
N ASN A 591 -20.35 -16.54 10.74
CA ASN A 591 -19.55 -16.71 9.52
C ASN A 591 -20.24 -17.48 8.37
N ALA A 592 -21.52 -17.84 8.50
CA ALA A 592 -22.28 -18.35 7.36
C ALA A 592 -22.75 -17.21 6.45
N GLU A 593 -22.84 -17.49 5.15
CA GLU A 593 -23.32 -16.52 4.16
C GLU A 593 -24.83 -16.53 4.07
N PHE A 594 -25.41 -15.34 4.09
CA PHE A 594 -26.85 -15.09 3.96
C PHE A 594 -27.11 -14.08 2.85
N THR A 595 -28.31 -14.14 2.30
CA THR A 595 -28.79 -13.20 1.29
C THR A 595 -29.93 -12.38 1.86
N VAL A 596 -29.86 -11.07 1.67
CA VAL A 596 -30.94 -10.15 2.08
C VAL A 596 -31.33 -9.25 0.92
N THR A 597 -32.63 -8.98 0.79
CA THR A 597 -33.16 -7.95 -0.12
C THR A 597 -33.46 -6.72 0.72
N ILE A 598 -32.87 -5.59 0.40
CA ILE A 598 -33.13 -4.34 1.11
C ILE A 598 -34.33 -3.66 0.48
N GLU A 599 -35.41 -3.55 1.24
CA GLU A 599 -36.67 -2.87 0.85
C GLU A 599 -36.59 -1.35 1.02
#